data_939a32b2c58573daed174a168c453e14
#
_entry.id   939a32b2c58573daed174a168c453e14
#
_cell.length_a   1.000
_cell.length_b   1.000
_cell.length_c   1.000
_cell.angle_alpha   90.00
_cell.angle_beta   90.00
_cell.angle_gamma   90.00
#
_symmetry.space_group_name_H-M   'P 1'
#
loop_
_entity.id
_entity.type
_entity.pdbx_description
1 polymer ?
#
loop_
_entity_poly.entity_id
_entity_poly.type
_entity_poly.pdbx_seq_one_letter_code
_entity_poly.pdbx_strand_id
1 'polypeptide(L)'
;MMKGRNLINAVGIPTWLFLIWKGGLFYSIFIFICTVIALGEFYRLMEHKGSRPLRWMGMASTVFIADYYYVQPSITAHELLGGMIFIIILTCIWELFSLRKNPGQNISATLAGILYVPVLLGTAIDIRQFDYLMDTQLTLALMLSVWACDSAAFILGTAYGKKKIFPEVSPKKSWVGSISGLIIATAVMVLFSFQGWLGDYFSLNDALVFGLIAGVFGQL
;
A
#
# COMPACT_ATOMS: atom_id res chain seq x y z
N MET A 1 -0.17 -11.95 -25.53
CA MET A 1 0.00 -11.47 -24.14
C MET A 1 0.29 -9.97 -24.03
N MET A 2 0.97 -9.31 -24.96
CA MET A 2 1.25 -7.85 -24.90
C MET A 2 0.02 -6.95 -25.06
N LYS A 3 -0.98 -7.31 -25.88
CA LYS A 3 -2.19 -6.48 -26.11
C LYS A 3 -3.05 -6.24 -24.84
N GLY A 4 -3.22 -7.28 -23.99
CA GLY A 4 -4.01 -7.14 -22.76
C GLY A 4 -3.37 -6.23 -21.72
N ARG A 5 -2.05 -6.28 -21.54
CA ARG A 5 -1.31 -5.46 -20.58
C ARG A 5 -1.33 -3.98 -20.99
N ASN A 6 -1.22 -3.68 -22.28
CA ASN A 6 -1.28 -2.32 -22.78
C ASN A 6 -2.69 -1.71 -22.61
N LEU A 7 -3.75 -2.51 -22.79
CA LEU A 7 -5.11 -2.08 -22.55
C LEU A 7 -5.38 -1.78 -21.07
N ILE A 8 -4.90 -2.66 -20.16
CA ILE A 8 -5.02 -2.46 -18.71
C ILE A 8 -4.30 -1.19 -18.28
N ASN A 9 -3.10 -0.94 -18.79
CA ASN A 9 -2.38 0.30 -18.49
C ASN A 9 -3.05 1.53 -19.08
N ALA A 10 -3.56 1.46 -20.30
CA ALA A 10 -4.20 2.58 -20.98
C ALA A 10 -5.53 3.01 -20.33
N VAL A 11 -6.25 2.08 -19.69
CA VAL A 11 -7.50 2.36 -18.97
C VAL A 11 -7.22 2.57 -17.47
N GLY A 12 -6.37 1.75 -16.88
CA GLY A 12 -6.09 1.75 -15.44
C GLY A 12 -5.43 3.06 -14.97
N ILE A 13 -4.43 3.56 -15.69
CA ILE A 13 -3.73 4.78 -15.30
C ILE A 13 -4.64 6.02 -15.31
N PRO A 14 -5.40 6.31 -16.39
CA PRO A 14 -6.35 7.42 -16.38
C PRO A 14 -7.45 7.28 -15.34
N THR A 15 -7.98 6.07 -15.14
CA THR A 15 -8.98 5.79 -14.12
C THR A 15 -8.44 6.09 -12.72
N TRP A 16 -7.23 5.63 -12.43
CA TRP A 16 -6.58 5.88 -11.14
C TRP A 16 -6.34 7.38 -10.90
N LEU A 17 -5.79 8.09 -11.87
CA LEU A 17 -5.57 9.54 -11.79
C LEU A 17 -6.90 10.30 -11.61
N PHE A 18 -7.96 9.89 -12.32
CA PHE A 18 -9.30 10.45 -12.15
C PHE A 18 -9.83 10.23 -10.73
N LEU A 19 -9.64 9.02 -10.16
CA LEU A 19 -10.07 8.71 -8.81
C LEU A 19 -9.28 9.50 -7.75
N ILE A 20 -7.97 9.68 -7.94
CA ILE A 20 -7.18 10.56 -7.08
C ILE A 20 -7.71 12.00 -7.16
N TRP A 21 -7.93 12.50 -8.37
CA TRP A 21 -8.45 13.85 -8.56
C TRP A 21 -9.85 14.04 -7.92
N LYS A 22 -10.74 13.07 -8.12
CA LYS A 22 -12.09 13.11 -7.56
C LYS A 22 -12.08 13.00 -6.03
N GLY A 23 -11.22 12.13 -5.49
CA GLY A 23 -11.07 11.90 -4.04
C GLY A 23 -12.33 11.36 -3.36
N GLY A 24 -12.41 11.62 -2.05
CA GLY A 24 -13.59 11.31 -1.23
C GLY A 24 -14.02 9.84 -1.31
N LEU A 25 -15.34 9.62 -1.28
CA LEU A 25 -15.94 8.29 -1.24
C LEU A 25 -15.56 7.41 -2.46
N PHE A 26 -15.45 7.98 -3.66
CA PHE A 26 -15.13 7.21 -4.87
C PHE A 26 -13.73 6.60 -4.80
N TYR A 27 -12.75 7.38 -4.35
CA TYR A 27 -11.40 6.88 -4.16
C TYR A 27 -11.34 5.83 -3.06
N SER A 28 -12.02 6.07 -1.93
CA SER A 28 -12.05 5.14 -0.80
C SER A 28 -12.71 3.80 -1.15
N ILE A 29 -13.83 3.82 -1.90
CA ILE A 29 -14.47 2.60 -2.41
C ILE A 29 -13.51 1.84 -3.34
N PHE A 30 -12.79 2.53 -4.21
CA PHE A 30 -11.83 1.89 -5.09
C PHE A 30 -10.71 1.20 -4.31
N ILE A 31 -10.09 1.89 -3.35
CA ILE A 31 -9.06 1.30 -2.48
C ILE A 31 -9.64 0.13 -1.69
N PHE A 32 -10.86 0.27 -1.15
CA PHE A 32 -11.54 -0.83 -0.45
C PHE A 32 -11.70 -2.08 -1.34
N ILE A 33 -12.16 -1.92 -2.58
CA ILE A 33 -12.29 -3.03 -3.53
C ILE A 33 -10.93 -3.68 -3.80
N CYS A 34 -9.89 -2.87 -4.06
CA CYS A 34 -8.52 -3.38 -4.25
C CYS A 34 -8.03 -4.15 -3.02
N THR A 35 -8.31 -3.64 -1.82
CA THR A 35 -7.95 -4.28 -0.55
C THR A 35 -8.64 -5.63 -0.36
N VAL A 36 -9.94 -5.72 -0.65
CA VAL A 36 -10.72 -6.97 -0.57
C VAL A 36 -10.15 -8.03 -1.53
N ILE A 37 -9.84 -7.63 -2.77
CA ILE A 37 -9.24 -8.53 -3.77
C ILE A 37 -7.85 -8.99 -3.30
N ALA A 38 -6.98 -8.06 -2.88
CA ALA A 38 -5.63 -8.38 -2.43
C ALA A 38 -5.63 -9.29 -1.18
N LEU A 39 -6.52 -9.04 -0.22
CA LEU A 39 -6.68 -9.89 0.97
C LEU A 39 -7.17 -11.29 0.58
N GLY A 40 -8.11 -11.38 -0.36
CA GLY A 40 -8.57 -12.66 -0.89
C GLY A 40 -7.44 -13.48 -1.52
N GLU A 41 -6.58 -12.84 -2.31
CA GLU A 41 -5.39 -13.48 -2.90
C GLU A 41 -4.36 -13.88 -1.83
N PHE A 42 -4.11 -13.01 -0.84
CA PHE A 42 -3.23 -13.33 0.27
C PHE A 42 -3.70 -14.60 1.02
N TYR A 43 -5.00 -14.69 1.33
CA TYR A 43 -5.54 -15.86 2.01
C TYR A 43 -5.48 -17.12 1.14
N ARG A 44 -5.69 -17.02 -0.18
CA ARG A 44 -5.49 -18.16 -1.09
C ARG A 44 -4.04 -18.67 -1.04
N LEU A 45 -3.06 -17.75 -1.03
CA LEU A 45 -1.64 -18.13 -0.91
C LEU A 45 -1.35 -18.85 0.42
N MET A 46 -1.95 -18.39 1.52
CA MET A 46 -1.80 -19.03 2.83
C MET A 46 -2.47 -20.41 2.87
N GLU A 47 -3.61 -20.58 2.21
CA GLU A 47 -4.28 -21.88 2.07
C GLU A 47 -3.44 -22.89 1.27
N HIS A 48 -2.79 -22.45 0.20
CA HIS A 48 -1.85 -23.32 -0.54
C HIS A 48 -0.65 -23.75 0.32
N LYS A 49 -0.32 -23.00 1.35
CA LYS A 49 0.72 -23.36 2.34
C LYS A 49 0.20 -24.20 3.50
N GLY A 50 -1.07 -24.61 3.47
CA GLY A 50 -1.70 -25.49 4.48
C GLY A 50 -2.36 -24.77 5.67
N SER A 51 -2.38 -23.44 5.69
CA SER A 51 -3.15 -22.67 6.66
C SER A 51 -4.63 -22.60 6.27
N ARG A 52 -5.50 -22.32 7.23
CA ARG A 52 -6.95 -22.10 7.00
C ARG A 52 -7.37 -20.77 7.63
N PRO A 53 -7.01 -19.62 7.03
CA PRO A 53 -7.33 -18.31 7.60
C PRO A 53 -8.84 -18.08 7.69
N LEU A 54 -9.26 -17.30 8.67
CA LEU A 54 -10.65 -16.90 8.86
C LEU A 54 -11.01 -15.77 7.88
N ARG A 55 -11.34 -16.15 6.64
CA ARG A 55 -11.59 -15.17 5.55
C ARG A 55 -12.66 -14.14 5.93
N TRP A 56 -13.76 -14.58 6.53
CA TRP A 56 -14.85 -13.68 6.93
C TRP A 56 -14.38 -12.65 7.96
N MET A 57 -13.51 -13.05 8.91
CA MET A 57 -12.94 -12.13 9.90
C MET A 57 -12.06 -11.07 9.21
N GLY A 58 -11.23 -11.50 8.28
CA GLY A 58 -10.42 -10.58 7.48
C GLY A 58 -11.27 -9.60 6.67
N MET A 59 -12.33 -10.07 6.04
CA MET A 59 -13.24 -9.19 5.27
C MET A 59 -13.98 -8.20 6.19
N ALA A 60 -14.50 -8.65 7.34
CA ALA A 60 -15.12 -7.77 8.33
C ALA A 60 -14.14 -6.71 8.87
N SER A 61 -12.90 -7.13 9.16
CA SER A 61 -11.83 -6.22 9.58
C SER A 61 -11.50 -5.19 8.49
N THR A 62 -11.55 -5.57 7.21
CA THR A 62 -11.31 -4.65 6.10
C THR A 62 -12.35 -3.52 6.07
N VAL A 63 -13.63 -3.84 6.32
CA VAL A 63 -14.69 -2.82 6.43
C VAL A 63 -14.39 -1.86 7.57
N PHE A 64 -14.11 -2.37 8.76
CA PHE A 64 -13.79 -1.56 9.93
C PHE A 64 -12.57 -0.65 9.71
N ILE A 65 -11.48 -1.19 9.14
CA ILE A 65 -10.26 -0.44 8.89
C ILE A 65 -10.47 0.62 7.80
N ALA A 66 -11.22 0.31 6.73
CA ALA A 66 -11.53 1.27 5.68
C ALA A 66 -12.41 2.42 6.19
N ASP A 67 -13.39 2.11 7.03
CA ASP A 67 -14.25 3.11 7.70
C ASP A 67 -13.42 4.01 8.61
N TYR A 68 -12.55 3.43 9.43
CA TYR A 68 -11.63 4.18 10.29
C TYR A 68 -10.81 5.20 9.49
N TYR A 69 -10.16 4.82 8.41
CA TYR A 69 -9.36 5.74 7.60
C TYR A 69 -10.20 6.76 6.82
N TYR A 70 -11.44 6.43 6.52
CA TYR A 70 -12.33 7.35 5.80
C TYR A 70 -12.93 8.43 6.70
N VAL A 71 -13.32 8.10 7.92
CA VAL A 71 -14.06 8.97 8.84
C VAL A 71 -13.13 9.84 9.70
N GLN A 72 -11.81 9.67 9.63
CA GLN A 72 -10.86 10.55 10.32
C GLN A 72 -11.18 12.05 10.08
N PRO A 73 -11.10 12.92 11.07
CA PRO A 73 -10.45 12.83 12.38
C PRO A 73 -11.38 12.44 13.55
N SER A 74 -12.57 11.96 13.30
CA SER A 74 -13.59 11.68 14.33
C SER A 74 -13.27 10.48 15.20
N ILE A 75 -12.47 9.53 14.68
CA ILE A 75 -12.07 8.31 15.40
C ILE A 75 -10.62 8.46 15.87
N THR A 76 -10.37 8.21 17.14
CA THR A 76 -9.03 8.34 17.72
C THR A 76 -8.17 7.09 17.46
N ALA A 77 -6.84 7.23 17.52
CA ALA A 77 -5.92 6.09 17.41
C ALA A 77 -6.22 5.00 18.47
N HIS A 78 -6.79 5.36 19.60
CA HIS A 78 -7.19 4.43 20.65
C HIS A 78 -8.34 3.51 20.20
N GLU A 79 -9.26 4.00 19.39
CA GLU A 79 -10.38 3.21 18.86
C GLU A 79 -9.91 2.21 17.81
N LEU A 80 -8.98 2.60 16.94
CA LEU A 80 -8.34 1.65 16.03
C LEU A 80 -7.62 0.53 16.78
N LEU A 81 -6.82 0.91 17.80
CA LEU A 81 -6.10 -0.05 18.61
C LEU A 81 -7.07 -0.98 19.36
N GLY A 82 -8.13 -0.43 19.96
CA GLY A 82 -9.19 -1.19 20.63
C GLY A 82 -9.88 -2.16 19.67
N GLY A 83 -10.24 -1.70 18.48
CA GLY A 83 -10.83 -2.54 17.43
C GLY A 83 -9.88 -3.66 16.99
N MET A 84 -8.59 -3.37 16.81
CA MET A 84 -7.59 -4.40 16.47
C MET A 84 -7.43 -5.45 17.59
N ILE A 85 -7.38 -5.03 18.84
CA ILE A 85 -7.36 -5.94 19.99
C ILE A 85 -8.62 -6.82 19.99
N PHE A 86 -9.80 -6.24 19.78
CA PHE A 86 -11.04 -6.96 19.70
C PHE A 86 -11.04 -8.01 18.57
N ILE A 87 -10.55 -7.66 17.38
CA ILE A 87 -10.40 -8.58 16.25
C ILE A 87 -9.46 -9.74 16.60
N ILE A 88 -8.33 -9.46 17.28
CA ILE A 88 -7.38 -10.49 17.72
C ILE A 88 -8.08 -11.47 18.68
N ILE A 89 -8.77 -10.94 19.69
CA ILE A 89 -9.49 -11.77 20.69
C ILE A 89 -10.56 -12.62 20.01
N LEU A 90 -11.39 -12.02 19.15
CA LEU A 90 -12.42 -12.77 18.41
C LEU A 90 -11.82 -13.86 17.52
N THR A 91 -10.72 -13.56 16.85
CA THR A 91 -10.01 -14.55 16.01
C THR A 91 -9.54 -15.73 16.83
N CYS A 92 -8.95 -15.48 18.01
CA CYS A 92 -8.49 -16.53 18.93
C CYS A 92 -9.65 -17.36 19.49
N ILE A 93 -10.72 -16.69 19.94
CA ILE A 93 -11.93 -17.36 20.46
C ILE A 93 -12.55 -18.24 19.37
N TRP A 94 -12.75 -17.71 18.19
CA TRP A 94 -13.36 -18.47 17.08
C TRP A 94 -12.54 -19.71 16.73
N GLU A 95 -11.22 -19.57 16.62
CA GLU A 95 -10.36 -20.70 16.28
C GLU A 95 -10.32 -21.75 17.38
N LEU A 96 -10.40 -21.36 18.66
CA LEU A 96 -10.47 -22.25 19.79
C LEU A 96 -11.71 -23.18 19.71
N PHE A 97 -12.88 -22.64 19.35
CA PHE A 97 -14.13 -23.39 19.25
C PHE A 97 -14.31 -24.10 17.89
N SER A 98 -13.55 -23.75 16.87
CA SER A 98 -13.70 -24.31 15.52
C SER A 98 -13.07 -25.71 15.37
N LEU A 99 -12.30 -26.18 16.35
CA LEU A 99 -11.61 -27.49 16.36
C LEU A 99 -10.82 -27.81 15.08
N ARG A 100 -10.29 -26.79 14.42
CA ARG A 100 -9.52 -26.93 13.19
C ARG A 100 -8.10 -27.42 13.47
N LYS A 101 -7.49 -28.06 12.47
CA LYS A 101 -6.07 -28.41 12.55
C LYS A 101 -5.21 -27.13 12.46
N ASN A 102 -4.11 -27.12 13.21
CA ASN A 102 -3.10 -26.08 13.23
C ASN A 102 -3.66 -24.67 13.58
N PRO A 103 -4.35 -24.50 14.72
CA PRO A 103 -5.02 -23.24 15.08
C PRO A 103 -4.05 -22.06 15.10
N GLY A 104 -2.82 -22.24 15.58
CA GLY A 104 -1.81 -21.19 15.60
C GLY A 104 -1.45 -20.68 14.21
N GLN A 105 -1.33 -21.55 13.21
CA GLN A 105 -1.09 -21.14 11.82
C GLN A 105 -2.29 -20.42 11.22
N ASN A 106 -3.51 -20.86 11.54
CA ASN A 106 -4.73 -20.23 11.04
C ASN A 106 -4.89 -18.82 11.59
N ILE A 107 -4.68 -18.63 12.91
CA ILE A 107 -4.69 -17.33 13.57
C ILE A 107 -3.61 -16.44 12.96
N SER A 108 -2.36 -16.92 12.89
CA SER A 108 -1.25 -16.15 12.33
C SER A 108 -1.50 -15.72 10.90
N ALA A 109 -2.01 -16.61 10.03
CA ALA A 109 -2.35 -16.29 8.66
C ALA A 109 -3.49 -15.26 8.56
N THR A 110 -4.50 -15.36 9.44
CA THR A 110 -5.62 -14.41 9.49
C THR A 110 -5.13 -13.02 9.87
N LEU A 111 -4.40 -12.91 10.98
CA LEU A 111 -3.91 -11.65 11.51
C LEU A 111 -2.83 -11.03 10.61
N ALA A 112 -1.93 -11.84 10.06
CA ALA A 112 -0.95 -11.36 9.08
C ALA A 112 -1.63 -10.77 7.85
N GLY A 113 -2.69 -11.40 7.34
CA GLY A 113 -3.49 -10.86 6.24
C GLY A 113 -4.11 -9.51 6.58
N ILE A 114 -4.71 -9.37 7.77
CA ILE A 114 -5.33 -8.12 8.22
C ILE A 114 -4.28 -7.01 8.38
N LEU A 115 -3.15 -7.29 9.01
CA LEU A 115 -2.10 -6.29 9.23
C LEU A 115 -1.39 -5.91 7.94
N TYR A 116 -1.13 -6.87 7.08
CA TYR A 116 -0.36 -6.64 5.84
C TYR A 116 -1.19 -5.99 4.73
N VAL A 117 -2.48 -6.33 4.60
CA VAL A 117 -3.27 -5.86 3.46
C VAL A 117 -4.16 -4.68 3.84
N PRO A 118 -5.23 -4.81 4.67
CA PRO A 118 -6.12 -3.67 4.94
C PRO A 118 -5.46 -2.54 5.71
N VAL A 119 -4.58 -2.80 6.66
CA VAL A 119 -3.92 -1.73 7.41
C VAL A 119 -3.00 -0.93 6.50
N LEU A 120 -2.17 -1.59 5.67
CA LEU A 120 -1.25 -0.88 4.78
C LEU A 120 -1.96 -0.21 3.60
N LEU A 121 -2.88 -0.89 2.90
CA LEU A 121 -3.60 -0.28 1.79
C LEU A 121 -4.59 0.79 2.27
N GLY A 122 -5.13 0.66 3.47
CA GLY A 122 -6.02 1.65 4.07
C GLY A 122 -5.33 3.01 4.29
N THR A 123 -4.01 3.03 4.53
CA THR A 123 -3.25 4.30 4.63
C THR A 123 -3.35 5.15 3.36
N ALA A 124 -3.62 4.54 2.20
CA ALA A 124 -3.85 5.30 0.98
C ALA A 124 -5.14 6.15 1.06
N ILE A 125 -6.16 5.67 1.78
CA ILE A 125 -7.38 6.44 2.07
C ILE A 125 -7.02 7.60 3.00
N ASP A 126 -6.27 7.33 4.06
CA ASP A 126 -5.84 8.32 5.05
C ASP A 126 -5.04 9.47 4.41
N ILE A 127 -4.04 9.15 3.60
CA ILE A 127 -3.24 10.14 2.88
C ILE A 127 -4.13 10.99 1.97
N ARG A 128 -5.14 10.40 1.31
CA ARG A 128 -6.04 11.16 0.44
C ARG A 128 -7.02 12.05 1.24
N GLN A 129 -7.43 11.63 2.43
CA GLN A 129 -8.19 12.48 3.34
C GLN A 129 -7.34 13.64 3.87
N PHE A 130 -6.06 13.39 4.17
CA PHE A 130 -5.11 14.43 4.52
C PHE A 130 -5.00 15.49 3.41
N ASP A 131 -4.87 15.06 2.15
CA ASP A 131 -4.83 15.96 0.99
C ASP A 131 -6.08 16.86 0.93
N TYR A 132 -7.26 16.29 1.19
CA TYR A 132 -8.50 17.03 1.20
C TYR A 132 -8.58 18.07 2.31
N LEU A 133 -8.11 17.71 3.52
CA LEU A 133 -8.15 18.59 4.70
C LEU A 133 -7.11 19.72 4.64
N MET A 134 -5.94 19.44 4.06
CA MET A 134 -4.78 20.34 4.04
C MET A 134 -4.53 21.01 2.69
N ASP A 135 -5.40 20.77 1.71
CA ASP A 135 -5.27 21.29 0.33
C ASP A 135 -3.89 20.95 -0.29
N THR A 136 -3.50 19.68 -0.18
CA THR A 136 -2.20 19.19 -0.67
C THR A 136 -2.39 18.19 -1.80
N GLN A 137 -1.29 17.82 -2.46
CA GLN A 137 -1.25 16.78 -3.50
C GLN A 137 -0.28 15.65 -3.12
N LEU A 138 -0.20 15.31 -1.84
CA LEU A 138 0.72 14.31 -1.32
C LEU A 138 0.45 12.92 -1.91
N THR A 139 -0.82 12.51 -2.06
CA THR A 139 -1.19 11.26 -2.70
C THR A 139 -0.64 11.16 -4.13
N LEU A 140 -0.80 12.22 -4.92
CA LEU A 140 -0.29 12.26 -6.29
C LEU A 140 1.24 12.26 -6.31
N ALA A 141 1.88 13.04 -5.43
CA ALA A 141 3.32 13.12 -5.31
C ALA A 141 3.94 11.76 -4.98
N LEU A 142 3.41 11.06 -3.96
CA LEU A 142 3.87 9.73 -3.56
C LEU A 142 3.70 8.71 -4.68
N MET A 143 2.56 8.72 -5.35
CA MET A 143 2.28 7.79 -6.44
C MET A 143 3.21 8.01 -7.63
N LEU A 144 3.41 9.25 -8.04
CA LEU A 144 4.34 9.58 -9.11
C LEU A 144 5.78 9.28 -8.71
N SER A 145 6.15 9.47 -7.44
CA SER A 145 7.48 9.10 -6.93
C SER A 145 7.74 7.61 -7.07
N VAL A 146 6.78 6.75 -6.67
CA VAL A 146 6.92 5.30 -6.83
C VAL A 146 6.97 4.89 -8.30
N TRP A 147 6.10 5.43 -9.15
CA TRP A 147 6.13 5.11 -10.59
C TRP A 147 7.40 5.57 -11.28
N ALA A 148 7.88 6.76 -10.96
CA ALA A 148 9.15 7.28 -11.48
C ALA A 148 10.34 6.46 -10.97
N CYS A 149 10.30 6.03 -9.70
CA CYS A 149 11.26 5.13 -9.09
C CYS A 149 11.37 3.82 -9.87
N ASP A 150 10.24 3.13 -10.07
CA ASP A 150 10.20 1.86 -10.80
C ASP A 150 10.67 2.01 -12.25
N SER A 151 10.25 3.09 -12.91
CA SER A 151 10.65 3.37 -14.30
C SER A 151 12.15 3.62 -14.40
N ALA A 152 12.71 4.45 -13.53
CA ALA A 152 14.15 4.75 -13.49
C ALA A 152 14.96 3.51 -13.12
N ALA A 153 14.51 2.75 -12.12
CA ALA A 153 15.15 1.51 -11.70
C ALA A 153 15.17 0.47 -12.83
N PHE A 154 14.09 0.34 -13.59
CA PHE A 154 14.01 -0.54 -14.73
C PHE A 154 14.92 -0.08 -15.88
N ILE A 155 14.81 1.18 -16.31
CA ILE A 155 15.56 1.72 -17.48
C ILE A 155 17.06 1.70 -17.20
N LEU A 156 17.50 2.32 -16.10
CA LEU A 156 18.92 2.44 -15.78
C LEU A 156 19.50 1.12 -15.25
N GLY A 157 18.69 0.32 -14.56
CA GLY A 157 19.08 -1.01 -14.10
C GLY A 157 19.30 -2.00 -15.23
N THR A 158 18.51 -1.94 -16.31
CA THR A 158 18.72 -2.78 -17.50
C THR A 158 19.87 -2.28 -18.36
N ALA A 159 20.05 -0.98 -18.53
CA ALA A 159 21.10 -0.41 -19.35
C ALA A 159 22.49 -0.52 -18.72
N TYR A 160 22.62 -0.25 -17.43
CA TYR A 160 23.91 -0.11 -16.75
C TYR A 160 24.10 -1.04 -15.54
N GLY A 161 23.09 -1.84 -15.15
CA GLY A 161 23.06 -2.62 -13.91
C GLY A 161 23.84 -3.94 -13.98
N LYS A 162 25.17 -3.88 -13.96
CA LYS A 162 26.05 -5.07 -13.94
C LYS A 162 26.01 -5.83 -12.60
N LYS A 163 26.08 -5.12 -11.47
CA LYS A 163 26.12 -5.70 -10.12
C LYS A 163 24.69 -5.86 -9.58
N LYS A 164 24.31 -7.12 -9.25
CA LYS A 164 22.97 -7.43 -8.69
C LYS A 164 22.95 -7.22 -7.18
N ILE A 165 21.77 -6.86 -6.63
CA ILE A 165 21.57 -6.66 -5.18
C ILE A 165 21.27 -7.99 -4.50
N PHE A 166 20.27 -8.71 -5.00
CA PHE A 166 19.76 -9.97 -4.44
C PHE A 166 19.68 -11.03 -5.55
N PRO A 167 20.81 -11.65 -5.95
CA PRO A 167 20.82 -12.61 -7.08
C PRO A 167 19.84 -13.78 -6.89
N GLU A 168 19.72 -14.28 -5.65
CA GLU A 168 18.89 -15.46 -5.34
C GLU A 168 17.40 -15.14 -5.27
N VAL A 169 17.02 -13.93 -4.82
CA VAL A 169 15.62 -13.54 -4.62
C VAL A 169 15.07 -12.80 -5.84
N SER A 170 15.84 -11.88 -6.38
CA SER A 170 15.45 -11.02 -7.50
C SER A 170 16.63 -10.78 -8.45
N PRO A 171 16.90 -11.70 -9.39
CA PRO A 171 18.07 -11.64 -10.28
C PRO A 171 18.06 -10.45 -11.24
N LYS A 172 16.92 -9.77 -11.39
CA LYS A 172 16.80 -8.58 -12.26
C LYS A 172 17.18 -7.29 -11.54
N LYS A 173 17.10 -7.21 -10.21
CA LYS A 173 17.40 -5.99 -9.44
C LYS A 173 18.91 -5.73 -9.38
N SER A 174 19.32 -4.49 -9.68
CA SER A 174 20.72 -4.06 -9.69
C SER A 174 20.93 -2.83 -8.83
N TRP A 175 22.15 -2.65 -8.31
CA TRP A 175 22.52 -1.48 -7.52
C TRP A 175 22.31 -0.17 -8.26
N VAL A 176 22.68 -0.11 -9.54
CA VAL A 176 22.45 1.07 -10.38
C VAL A 176 20.97 1.40 -10.49
N GLY A 177 20.14 0.39 -10.74
CA GLY A 177 18.70 0.58 -10.81
C GLY A 177 18.13 1.10 -9.49
N SER A 178 18.50 0.50 -8.35
CA SER A 178 17.95 0.92 -7.05
C SER A 178 18.38 2.31 -6.63
N ILE A 179 19.64 2.66 -6.86
CA ILE A 179 20.14 4.01 -6.54
C ILE A 179 19.47 5.06 -7.44
N SER A 180 19.36 4.78 -8.75
CA SER A 180 18.68 5.69 -9.66
C SER A 180 17.19 5.86 -9.33
N GLY A 181 16.51 4.78 -8.99
CA GLY A 181 15.12 4.84 -8.53
C GLY A 181 14.95 5.71 -7.28
N LEU A 182 15.82 5.51 -6.28
CA LEU A 182 15.84 6.31 -5.05
C LEU A 182 16.03 7.81 -5.34
N ILE A 183 17.00 8.17 -6.19
CA ILE A 183 17.28 9.55 -6.55
C ILE A 183 16.07 10.18 -7.26
N ILE A 184 15.49 9.47 -8.21
CA ILE A 184 14.34 9.98 -8.97
C ILE A 184 13.09 10.12 -8.10
N ALA A 185 12.80 9.15 -7.23
CA ALA A 185 11.68 9.27 -6.28
C ALA A 185 11.82 10.50 -5.38
N THR A 186 13.02 10.71 -4.84
CA THR A 186 13.31 11.87 -4.00
C THR A 186 13.20 13.17 -4.80
N ALA A 187 13.71 13.19 -6.03
CA ALA A 187 13.62 14.38 -6.90
C ALA A 187 12.17 14.76 -7.23
N VAL A 188 11.27 13.78 -7.42
CA VAL A 188 9.84 14.04 -7.64
C VAL A 188 9.21 14.70 -6.40
N MET A 189 9.44 14.17 -5.19
CA MET A 189 8.91 14.77 -3.97
C MET A 189 9.43 16.19 -3.73
N VAL A 190 10.72 16.41 -3.96
CA VAL A 190 11.35 17.74 -3.87
C VAL A 190 10.76 18.71 -4.89
N LEU A 191 10.50 18.25 -6.13
CA LEU A 191 9.85 19.07 -7.16
C LEU A 191 8.45 19.50 -6.72
N PHE A 192 7.64 18.60 -6.16
CA PHE A 192 6.30 18.92 -5.64
C PHE A 192 6.36 19.93 -4.50
N SER A 193 7.37 19.82 -3.61
CA SER A 193 7.61 20.80 -2.54
C SER A 193 7.95 22.18 -3.10
N PHE A 194 8.86 22.28 -4.07
CA PHE A 194 9.22 23.56 -4.71
C PHE A 194 8.06 24.23 -5.46
N GLN A 195 7.11 23.44 -5.99
CA GLN A 195 5.92 23.99 -6.63
C GLN A 195 4.84 24.42 -5.62
N GLY A 196 5.05 24.21 -4.32
CA GLY A 196 4.08 24.49 -3.29
C GLY A 196 2.89 23.52 -3.26
N TRP A 197 2.94 22.43 -4.03
CA TRP A 197 1.82 21.47 -4.13
C TRP A 197 1.67 20.56 -2.91
N LEU A 198 2.67 20.52 -2.04
CA LEU A 198 2.60 19.80 -0.77
C LEU A 198 2.03 20.65 0.37
N GLY A 199 1.71 21.95 0.08
CA GLY A 199 1.20 22.88 1.08
C GLY A 199 2.28 23.41 2.02
N ASP A 200 1.91 24.39 2.83
CA ASP A 200 2.85 25.09 3.74
C ASP A 200 3.29 24.22 4.94
N TYR A 201 2.60 23.09 5.17
CA TYR A 201 2.91 22.15 6.24
C TYR A 201 4.11 21.26 5.95
N PHE A 202 4.49 21.12 4.68
CA PHE A 202 5.60 20.29 4.24
C PHE A 202 6.86 21.13 4.00
N SER A 203 7.86 20.92 4.85
CA SER A 203 9.20 21.46 4.62
C SER A 203 9.96 20.68 3.53
N LEU A 204 11.03 21.25 3.04
CA LEU A 204 11.95 20.53 2.14
C LEU A 204 12.51 19.25 2.79
N ASN A 205 12.74 19.25 4.11
CA ASN A 205 13.20 18.07 4.82
C ASN A 205 12.15 16.96 4.82
N ASP A 206 10.86 17.30 4.95
CA ASP A 206 9.79 16.32 4.85
C ASP A 206 9.72 15.72 3.44
N ALA A 207 9.83 16.55 2.40
CA ALA A 207 9.88 16.08 1.03
C ALA A 207 11.06 15.12 0.78
N LEU A 208 12.23 15.39 1.33
CA LEU A 208 13.39 14.49 1.27
C LEU A 208 13.11 13.16 1.99
N VAL A 209 12.55 13.20 3.19
CA VAL A 209 12.22 11.99 3.96
C VAL A 209 11.18 11.14 3.23
N PHE A 210 10.07 11.75 2.77
CA PHE A 210 9.04 11.02 2.01
C PHE A 210 9.57 10.46 0.69
N GLY A 211 10.45 11.20 0.01
CA GLY A 211 11.11 10.74 -1.21
C GLY A 211 12.04 9.55 -0.97
N LEU A 212 12.80 9.57 0.13
CA LEU A 212 13.64 8.44 0.54
C LEU A 212 12.78 7.22 0.91
N ILE A 213 11.70 7.41 1.65
CA ILE A 213 10.75 6.33 2.00
C ILE A 213 10.17 5.72 0.71
N ALA A 214 9.63 6.55 -0.20
CA ALA A 214 9.08 6.08 -1.46
C ALA A 214 10.12 5.35 -2.32
N GLY A 215 11.35 5.86 -2.37
CA GLY A 215 12.46 5.28 -3.15
C GLY A 215 13.00 3.97 -2.58
N VAL A 216 12.99 3.77 -1.26
CA VAL A 216 13.43 2.52 -0.62
C VAL A 216 12.32 1.49 -0.64
N PHE A 217 11.17 1.82 -0.06
CA PHE A 217 10.06 0.86 0.11
C PHE A 217 9.28 0.61 -1.18
N GLY A 218 9.23 1.56 -2.10
CA GLY A 218 8.61 1.37 -3.41
C GLY A 218 9.34 0.34 -4.30
N GLN A 219 10.58 -0.03 -3.96
CA GLN A 219 11.36 -1.02 -4.70
C GLN A 219 11.35 -2.43 -4.06
N LEU A 220 10.88 -2.58 -2.82
CA LEU A 220 10.84 -3.86 -2.11
C LEU A 220 9.64 -4.68 -2.54
#